data_6e1e905fbcdd1b6af7f50111bf01e1b7
#
_entry.id   6e1e905fbcdd1b6af7f50111bf01e1b7
#
_cell.length_a   1.000
_cell.length_b   1.000
_cell.length_c   1.000
_cell.angle_alpha   90.00
_cell.angle_beta   90.00
_cell.angle_gamma   90.00
#
_symmetry.space_group_name_H-M   'P 1'
#
loop_
_entity.id
_entity.type
_entity.pdbx_description
1 polymer ?
#
loop_
_entity_poly.entity_id
_entity_poly.type
_entity_poly.pdbx_seq_one_letter_code
_entity_poly.pdbx_strand_id
1 'polypeptide(L)'
;MVLFINAVDELLSEKGLGFVTNIINIAFIVLLAILITKGVRRLMQRLQNSHRITGDPVKQKRAETAETLMASIIKYVTYFIAAALIASELGFGASVRSLLAAAGIGGIVIGIGAQSLISDIVNGFFFLFEDQFSVGDMIDAGGITGTVESIGLRTTTVRAFTGEVSVIPNGSIRTLTNYSRTNSLAIVDIPVALSADADAAMALMRQEAERYCAEIADKVCQSPEIYGINDVG
;
A
#
# COMPACT_ATOMS: atom_id res chain seq x y z
N MET A 1 -12.96 -12.10 -28.98
CA MET A 1 -11.75 -12.92 -29.20
C MET A 1 -12.08 -14.42 -29.20
N VAL A 2 -12.70 -14.97 -28.15
CA VAL A 2 -13.11 -16.40 -28.10
C VAL A 2 -14.08 -16.77 -29.22
N LEU A 3 -15.07 -15.92 -29.54
CA LEU A 3 -16.02 -16.14 -30.66
C LEU A 3 -15.36 -16.17 -32.03
N PHE A 4 -14.31 -15.38 -32.24
CA PHE A 4 -13.56 -15.37 -33.51
C PHE A 4 -12.69 -16.64 -33.65
N ILE A 5 -12.06 -17.11 -32.57
CA ILE A 5 -11.29 -18.34 -32.54
C ILE A 5 -12.20 -19.53 -32.81
N ASN A 6 -13.37 -19.62 -32.17
CA ASN A 6 -14.35 -20.69 -32.37
C ASN A 6 -14.90 -20.69 -33.80
N ALA A 7 -15.17 -19.54 -34.40
CA ALA A 7 -15.62 -19.45 -35.79
C ALA A 7 -14.57 -19.86 -36.82
N VAL A 8 -13.30 -19.58 -36.53
CA VAL A 8 -12.16 -20.01 -37.36
C VAL A 8 -11.94 -21.52 -37.20
N ASP A 9 -12.07 -22.06 -35.98
CA ASP A 9 -11.98 -23.51 -35.71
C ASP A 9 -13.10 -24.29 -36.44
N GLU A 10 -14.36 -23.80 -36.43
CA GLU A 10 -15.50 -24.43 -37.10
C GLU A 10 -15.30 -24.45 -38.61
N LEU A 11 -14.83 -23.35 -39.23
CA LEU A 11 -14.56 -23.24 -40.66
C LEU A 11 -13.37 -24.10 -41.12
N LEU A 12 -12.34 -24.30 -40.29
CA LEU A 12 -11.12 -25.05 -40.61
C LEU A 12 -11.26 -26.56 -40.31
N SER A 13 -12.05 -26.95 -39.28
CA SER A 13 -12.29 -28.35 -38.94
C SER A 13 -13.11 -29.08 -40.02
N GLU A 14 -14.06 -28.38 -40.67
CA GLU A 14 -14.86 -28.93 -41.77
C GLU A 14 -14.02 -29.30 -43.02
N LYS A 15 -12.79 -28.77 -43.13
CA LYS A 15 -11.88 -29.03 -44.27
C LYS A 15 -10.65 -29.90 -43.92
N GLY A 16 -10.58 -30.53 -42.76
CA GLY A 16 -9.41 -31.32 -42.36
C GLY A 16 -8.12 -30.52 -42.10
N LEU A 17 -8.25 -29.21 -41.86
CA LEU A 17 -7.13 -28.27 -41.72
C LEU A 17 -6.76 -27.98 -40.26
N GLY A 18 -7.08 -28.85 -39.29
CA GLY A 18 -6.77 -28.68 -37.85
C GLY A 18 -5.30 -28.33 -37.58
N PHE A 19 -4.39 -28.81 -38.44
CA PHE A 19 -2.97 -28.45 -38.36
C PHE A 19 -2.71 -26.95 -38.62
N VAL A 20 -3.48 -26.33 -39.51
CA VAL A 20 -3.36 -24.90 -39.80
C VAL A 20 -3.85 -24.05 -38.62
N THR A 21 -4.91 -24.50 -37.95
CA THR A 21 -5.40 -23.81 -36.74
C THR A 21 -4.37 -23.82 -35.62
N ASN A 22 -3.70 -24.97 -35.37
CA ASN A 22 -2.66 -25.06 -34.37
C ASN A 22 -1.47 -24.11 -34.69
N ILE A 23 -1.08 -24.00 -35.96
CA ILE A 23 -0.02 -23.07 -36.38
C ILE A 23 -0.44 -21.61 -36.11
N ILE A 24 -1.69 -21.24 -36.43
CA ILE A 24 -2.21 -19.89 -36.20
C ILE A 24 -2.24 -19.58 -34.71
N ASN A 25 -2.69 -20.51 -33.88
CA ASN A 25 -2.73 -20.37 -32.43
C ASN A 25 -1.32 -20.19 -31.84
N ILE A 26 -0.36 -21.04 -32.26
CA ILE A 26 1.03 -20.92 -31.83
C ILE A 26 1.62 -19.57 -32.25
N ALA A 27 1.41 -19.14 -33.49
CA ALA A 27 1.88 -17.83 -33.96
C ALA A 27 1.26 -16.67 -33.14
N PHE A 28 -0.02 -16.78 -32.79
CA PHE A 28 -0.69 -15.79 -31.95
C PHE A 28 -0.14 -15.76 -30.52
N ILE A 29 0.11 -16.93 -29.88
CA ILE A 29 0.72 -17.04 -28.56
C ILE A 29 2.12 -16.39 -28.56
N VAL A 30 2.94 -16.70 -29.57
CA VAL A 30 4.30 -16.12 -29.70
C VAL A 30 4.23 -14.61 -29.90
N LEU A 31 3.32 -14.13 -30.76
CA LEU A 31 3.12 -12.71 -30.98
C LEU A 31 2.72 -11.98 -29.67
N LEU A 32 1.78 -12.55 -28.94
CA LEU A 32 1.32 -12.00 -27.65
C LEU A 32 2.46 -11.95 -26.63
N ALA A 33 3.24 -13.02 -26.51
CA ALA A 33 4.40 -13.07 -25.62
C ALA A 33 5.45 -12.00 -25.97
N ILE A 34 5.71 -11.79 -27.28
CA ILE A 34 6.60 -10.73 -27.76
C ILE A 34 6.03 -9.34 -27.44
N LEU A 35 4.73 -9.13 -27.63
CA LEU A 35 4.08 -7.85 -27.32
C LEU A 35 4.15 -7.53 -25.83
N ILE A 36 3.85 -8.50 -24.96
CA ILE A 36 3.93 -8.33 -23.52
C ILE A 36 5.37 -8.00 -23.11
N THR A 37 6.34 -8.79 -23.51
CA THR A 37 7.75 -8.59 -23.12
C THR A 37 8.33 -7.28 -23.66
N LYS A 38 7.99 -6.88 -24.90
CA LYS A 38 8.34 -5.57 -25.45
C LYS A 38 7.63 -4.42 -24.74
N GLY A 39 6.35 -4.59 -24.40
CA GLY A 39 5.56 -3.61 -23.64
C GLY A 39 6.17 -3.35 -22.26
N VAL A 40 6.45 -4.40 -21.51
CA VAL A 40 7.11 -4.32 -20.21
C VAL A 40 8.47 -3.62 -20.32
N ARG A 41 9.29 -4.01 -21.29
CA ARG A 41 10.59 -3.37 -21.49
C ARG A 41 10.48 -1.88 -21.81
N ARG A 42 9.51 -1.48 -22.66
CA ARG A 42 9.27 -0.05 -22.95
C ARG A 42 8.78 0.73 -21.73
N LEU A 43 7.89 0.12 -20.92
CA LEU A 43 7.40 0.74 -19.70
C LEU A 43 8.54 0.97 -18.70
N MET A 44 9.39 -0.05 -18.48
CA MET A 44 10.57 0.06 -17.62
C MET A 44 11.54 1.15 -18.09
N GLN A 45 11.82 1.23 -19.40
CA GLN A 45 12.67 2.29 -19.96
C GLN A 45 12.08 3.70 -19.76
N ARG A 46 10.76 3.85 -19.82
CA ARG A 46 10.10 5.13 -19.52
C ARG A 46 10.25 5.52 -18.06
N LEU A 47 10.08 4.56 -17.14
CA LEU A 47 10.26 4.80 -15.71
C LEU A 47 11.71 5.17 -15.37
N GLN A 48 12.70 4.49 -15.96
CA GLN A 48 14.13 4.82 -15.79
C GLN A 48 14.44 6.25 -16.20
N ASN A 49 13.91 6.70 -17.35
CA ASN A 49 14.15 8.07 -17.82
C ASN A 49 13.53 9.12 -16.89
N SER A 50 12.42 8.80 -16.21
CA SER A 50 11.81 9.69 -15.22
C SER A 50 12.64 9.81 -13.93
N HIS A 51 13.25 8.70 -13.47
CA HIS A 51 14.07 8.68 -12.24
C HIS A 51 15.47 9.28 -12.40
N ARG A 52 16.00 9.41 -13.60
CA ARG A 52 17.31 10.06 -13.86
C ARG A 52 17.36 11.55 -13.48
N ILE A 53 16.22 12.16 -13.21
CA ILE A 53 16.10 13.58 -12.82
C ILE A 53 16.41 13.79 -11.33
N THR A 54 16.41 12.75 -10.51
CA THR A 54 16.64 12.82 -9.06
C THR A 54 18.12 12.52 -8.78
N GLY A 55 18.95 13.52 -8.61
CA GLY A 55 20.40 13.52 -8.58
C GLY A 55 21.16 12.66 -7.52
N ASP A 56 20.56 11.61 -6.97
CA ASP A 56 21.21 10.70 -6.00
C ASP A 56 21.61 9.37 -6.68
N PRO A 57 22.93 9.14 -6.91
CA PRO A 57 23.43 7.98 -7.64
C PRO A 57 23.15 6.64 -6.93
N VAL A 58 22.98 6.64 -5.60
CA VAL A 58 22.69 5.41 -4.83
C VAL A 58 21.23 4.98 -5.02
N LYS A 59 20.31 5.94 -4.97
CA LYS A 59 18.89 5.68 -5.21
C LYS A 59 18.65 5.21 -6.64
N GLN A 60 19.35 5.79 -7.60
CA GLN A 60 19.27 5.41 -9.02
C GLN A 60 19.70 3.95 -9.24
N LYS A 61 20.87 3.52 -8.71
CA LYS A 61 21.33 2.12 -8.84
C LYS A 61 20.34 1.11 -8.22
N ARG A 62 19.75 1.44 -7.08
CA ARG A 62 18.73 0.58 -6.43
C ARG A 62 17.47 0.44 -7.28
N ALA A 63 17.00 1.55 -7.87
CA ALA A 63 15.85 1.54 -8.77
C ALA A 63 16.12 0.70 -10.02
N GLU A 64 17.27 0.88 -10.67
CA GLU A 64 17.69 0.10 -11.85
C GLU A 64 17.75 -1.42 -11.57
N THR A 65 18.26 -1.80 -10.39
CA THR A 65 18.31 -3.21 -9.99
C THR A 65 16.91 -3.79 -9.77
N ALA A 66 16.04 -3.07 -9.06
CA ALA A 66 14.67 -3.49 -8.79
C ALA A 66 13.86 -3.64 -10.09
N GLU A 67 13.98 -2.68 -11.00
CA GLU A 67 13.33 -2.70 -12.31
C GLU A 67 13.81 -3.89 -13.17
N THR A 68 15.12 -4.14 -13.19
CA THR A 68 15.70 -5.26 -13.95
C THR A 68 15.22 -6.61 -13.41
N LEU A 69 15.15 -6.76 -12.09
CA LEU A 69 14.61 -7.96 -11.45
C LEU A 69 13.13 -8.15 -11.79
N MET A 70 12.32 -7.11 -11.68
CA MET A 70 10.89 -7.17 -11.98
C MET A 70 10.64 -7.50 -13.45
N ALA A 71 11.35 -6.86 -14.37
CA ALA A 71 11.26 -7.15 -15.80
C ALA A 71 11.66 -8.59 -16.11
N SER A 72 12.68 -9.13 -15.43
CA SER A 72 13.12 -10.52 -15.59
C SER A 72 12.07 -11.52 -15.09
N ILE A 73 11.47 -11.27 -13.92
CA ILE A 73 10.39 -12.10 -13.39
C ILE A 73 9.22 -12.15 -14.37
N ILE A 74 8.73 -11.00 -14.83
CA ILE A 74 7.61 -10.92 -15.80
C ILE A 74 7.96 -11.66 -17.09
N LYS A 75 9.17 -11.50 -17.60
CA LYS A 75 9.66 -12.18 -18.80
C LYS A 75 9.65 -13.71 -18.63
N TYR A 76 10.18 -14.23 -17.52
CA TYR A 76 10.21 -15.66 -17.28
C TYR A 76 8.83 -16.26 -17.09
N VAL A 77 7.94 -15.58 -16.36
CA VAL A 77 6.54 -16.00 -16.22
C VAL A 77 5.83 -16.00 -17.57
N THR A 78 6.02 -14.97 -18.39
CA THR A 78 5.45 -14.90 -19.74
C THR A 78 5.93 -16.04 -20.62
N TYR A 79 7.23 -16.34 -20.61
CA TYR A 79 7.79 -17.45 -21.41
C TYR A 79 7.32 -18.81 -20.90
N PHE A 80 7.21 -19.00 -19.59
CA PHE A 80 6.69 -20.23 -19.01
C PHE A 80 5.24 -20.49 -19.47
N ILE A 81 4.39 -19.46 -19.37
CA ILE A 81 2.99 -19.56 -19.82
C ILE A 81 2.90 -19.81 -21.32
N ALA A 82 3.68 -19.09 -22.13
CA ALA A 82 3.70 -19.26 -23.58
C ALA A 82 4.15 -20.69 -23.97
N ALA A 83 5.21 -21.20 -23.34
CA ALA A 83 5.70 -22.56 -23.56
C ALA A 83 4.66 -23.62 -23.18
N ALA A 84 3.96 -23.45 -22.06
CA ALA A 84 2.88 -24.33 -21.63
C ALA A 84 1.72 -24.34 -22.65
N LEU A 85 1.29 -23.17 -23.12
CA LEU A 85 0.23 -23.04 -24.11
C LEU A 85 0.63 -23.68 -25.45
N ILE A 86 1.85 -23.44 -25.94
CA ILE A 86 2.38 -24.06 -27.16
C ILE A 86 2.44 -25.59 -27.02
N ALA A 87 2.94 -26.10 -25.89
CA ALA A 87 2.97 -27.54 -25.64
C ALA A 87 1.56 -28.16 -25.63
N SER A 88 0.56 -27.43 -25.14
CA SER A 88 -0.85 -27.87 -25.19
C SER A 88 -1.36 -28.00 -26.62
N GLU A 89 -1.03 -27.04 -27.51
CA GLU A 89 -1.40 -27.09 -28.95
C GLU A 89 -0.69 -28.23 -29.70
N LEU A 90 0.51 -28.60 -29.23
CA LEU A 90 1.26 -29.73 -29.80
C LEU A 90 0.80 -31.12 -29.33
N GLY A 91 -0.32 -31.19 -28.56
CA GLY A 91 -0.90 -32.44 -28.09
C GLY A 91 -0.48 -32.91 -26.69
N PHE A 92 0.41 -32.16 -26.01
CA PHE A 92 0.85 -32.47 -24.63
C PHE A 92 -0.12 -31.93 -23.55
N GLY A 93 -1.38 -31.67 -23.88
CA GLY A 93 -2.35 -31.03 -23.00
C GLY A 93 -2.56 -31.70 -21.64
N ALA A 94 -2.44 -33.04 -21.56
CA ALA A 94 -2.52 -33.75 -20.27
C ALA A 94 -1.33 -33.44 -19.35
N SER A 95 -0.12 -33.48 -19.89
CA SER A 95 1.13 -33.18 -19.16
C SER A 95 1.17 -31.70 -18.74
N VAL A 96 0.73 -30.80 -19.61
CA VAL A 96 0.63 -29.36 -19.32
C VAL A 96 -0.35 -29.10 -18.18
N ARG A 97 -1.49 -29.76 -18.14
CA ARG A 97 -2.45 -29.62 -17.02
C ARG A 97 -1.83 -30.03 -15.69
N SER A 98 -1.10 -31.15 -15.66
CA SER A 98 -0.39 -31.60 -14.47
C SER A 98 0.71 -30.60 -14.03
N LEU A 99 1.47 -30.06 -14.99
CA LEU A 99 2.49 -29.05 -14.74
C LEU A 99 1.88 -27.75 -14.18
N LEU A 100 0.77 -27.28 -14.77
CA LEU A 100 0.07 -26.08 -14.30
C LEU A 100 -0.56 -26.28 -12.93
N ALA A 101 -1.09 -27.49 -12.64
CA ALA A 101 -1.58 -27.82 -11.31
C ALA A 101 -0.47 -27.75 -10.25
N ALA A 102 0.69 -28.33 -10.54
CA ALA A 102 1.87 -28.25 -9.67
C ALA A 102 2.36 -26.80 -9.50
N ALA A 103 2.41 -26.04 -10.60
CA ALA A 103 2.77 -24.61 -10.56
C ALA A 103 1.74 -23.79 -9.75
N GLY A 104 0.45 -24.14 -9.80
CA GLY A 104 -0.61 -23.54 -8.98
C GLY A 104 -0.37 -23.72 -7.48
N ILE A 105 0.00 -24.92 -7.06
CA ILE A 105 0.38 -25.20 -5.66
C ILE A 105 1.59 -24.35 -5.26
N GLY A 106 2.62 -24.29 -6.10
CA GLY A 106 3.77 -23.40 -5.89
C GLY A 106 3.38 -21.93 -5.79
N GLY A 107 2.42 -21.48 -6.61
CA GLY A 107 1.86 -20.14 -6.57
C GLY A 107 1.15 -19.82 -5.24
N ILE A 108 0.43 -20.79 -4.66
CA ILE A 108 -0.20 -20.62 -3.34
C ILE A 108 0.87 -20.41 -2.26
N VAL A 109 1.95 -21.20 -2.27
CA VAL A 109 3.04 -21.07 -1.30
C VAL A 109 3.72 -19.69 -1.41
N ILE A 110 3.99 -19.23 -2.64
CA ILE A 110 4.53 -17.91 -2.90
C ILE A 110 3.55 -16.81 -2.43
N GLY A 111 2.24 -16.99 -2.70
CA GLY A 111 1.19 -16.06 -2.30
C GLY A 111 1.10 -15.90 -0.78
N ILE A 112 1.17 -17.00 -0.02
CA ILE A 112 1.22 -16.95 1.44
C ILE A 112 2.49 -16.24 1.92
N GLY A 113 3.65 -16.52 1.30
CA GLY A 113 4.90 -15.84 1.63
C GLY A 113 4.90 -14.34 1.33
N ALA A 114 4.12 -13.90 0.32
CA ALA A 114 4.00 -12.51 -0.10
C ALA A 114 2.81 -11.77 0.55
N GLN A 115 2.01 -12.42 1.38
CA GLN A 115 0.76 -11.88 1.92
C GLN A 115 0.95 -10.54 2.65
N SER A 116 1.98 -10.42 3.47
CA SER A 116 2.27 -9.18 4.20
C SER A 116 2.61 -8.02 3.24
N LEU A 117 3.39 -8.30 2.19
CA LEU A 117 3.75 -7.31 1.19
C LEU A 117 2.52 -6.80 0.42
N ILE A 118 1.61 -7.71 0.06
CA ILE A 118 0.35 -7.37 -0.60
C ILE A 118 -0.52 -6.53 0.32
N SER A 119 -0.64 -6.93 1.60
CA SER A 119 -1.37 -6.18 2.61
C SER A 119 -0.81 -4.76 2.79
N ASP A 120 0.52 -4.61 2.85
CA ASP A 120 1.17 -3.30 2.96
C ASP A 120 0.79 -2.38 1.80
N ILE A 121 0.84 -2.90 0.57
CA ILE A 121 0.55 -2.13 -0.64
C ILE A 121 -0.93 -1.74 -0.72
N VAL A 122 -1.84 -2.67 -0.41
CA VAL A 122 -3.29 -2.42 -0.42
C VAL A 122 -3.66 -1.37 0.63
N ASN A 123 -3.17 -1.50 1.85
CA ASN A 123 -3.44 -0.51 2.90
C ASN A 123 -2.82 0.85 2.57
N GLY A 124 -1.60 0.90 2.05
CA GLY A 124 -0.98 2.15 1.61
C GLY A 124 -1.77 2.87 0.50
N PHE A 125 -2.32 2.10 -0.43
CA PHE A 125 -3.22 2.64 -1.45
C PHE A 125 -4.48 3.26 -0.83
N PHE A 126 -5.14 2.55 0.10
CA PHE A 126 -6.34 3.06 0.76
C PHE A 126 -6.05 4.25 1.67
N PHE A 127 -4.93 4.30 2.38
CA PHE A 127 -4.54 5.47 3.17
C PHE A 127 -4.46 6.74 2.32
N LEU A 128 -3.89 6.63 1.11
CA LEU A 128 -3.79 7.74 0.17
C LEU A 128 -5.12 8.07 -0.50
N PHE A 129 -5.92 7.05 -0.85
CA PHE A 129 -7.16 7.23 -1.59
C PHE A 129 -8.29 7.77 -0.73
N GLU A 130 -8.40 7.29 0.52
CA GLU A 130 -9.42 7.71 1.49
C GLU A 130 -8.99 8.95 2.28
N ASP A 131 -7.73 9.41 2.09
CA ASP A 131 -7.16 10.55 2.80
C ASP A 131 -7.35 10.43 4.32
N GLN A 132 -7.06 9.25 4.90
CA GLN A 132 -7.26 8.99 6.33
C GLN A 132 -6.36 9.86 7.20
N PHE A 133 -5.16 10.16 6.72
CA PHE A 133 -4.20 11.09 7.33
C PHE A 133 -3.24 11.62 6.26
N SER A 134 -2.61 12.74 6.54
CA SER A 134 -1.72 13.45 5.62
C SER A 134 -0.32 13.64 6.22
N VAL A 135 0.65 13.96 5.39
CA VAL A 135 1.99 14.34 5.86
C VAL A 135 1.87 15.61 6.70
N GLY A 136 2.42 15.58 7.91
CA GLY A 136 2.30 16.63 8.91
C GLY A 136 1.25 16.37 9.98
N ASP A 137 0.33 15.41 9.79
CA ASP A 137 -0.64 15.05 10.82
C ASP A 137 0.03 14.35 12.00
N MET A 138 -0.46 14.60 13.20
CA MET A 138 -0.13 13.85 14.40
C MET A 138 -1.06 12.66 14.52
N ILE A 139 -0.48 11.46 14.51
CA ILE A 139 -1.24 10.21 14.55
C ILE A 139 -0.72 9.27 15.65
N ASP A 140 -1.57 8.34 16.07
CA ASP A 140 -1.16 7.09 16.71
C ASP A 140 -1.46 5.95 15.74
N ALA A 141 -0.43 5.22 15.37
CA ALA A 141 -0.50 4.08 14.47
C ALA A 141 -0.08 2.81 15.22
N GLY A 142 -1.05 2.18 15.90
CA GLY A 142 -0.84 0.93 16.62
C GLY A 142 0.13 1.06 17.82
N GLY A 143 0.07 2.16 18.55
CA GLY A 143 0.90 2.46 19.73
C GLY A 143 2.16 3.27 19.42
N ILE A 144 2.36 3.68 18.16
CA ILE A 144 3.44 4.60 17.76
C ILE A 144 2.82 5.96 17.50
N THR A 145 3.01 6.88 18.44
CA THR A 145 2.48 8.23 18.35
C THR A 145 3.54 9.20 17.82
N GLY A 146 3.16 10.04 16.85
CA GLY A 146 4.05 11.06 16.30
C GLY A 146 3.51 11.74 15.05
N THR A 147 4.33 12.58 14.44
CA THR A 147 4.00 13.30 13.22
C THR A 147 4.38 12.50 11.97
N VAL A 148 3.48 12.43 11.01
CA VAL A 148 3.72 11.75 9.73
C VAL A 148 4.73 12.54 8.91
N GLU A 149 5.87 11.93 8.59
CA GLU A 149 6.88 12.52 7.70
C GLU A 149 6.68 12.15 6.23
N SER A 150 6.28 10.91 5.98
CA SER A 150 6.02 10.45 4.62
C SER A 150 5.07 9.26 4.61
N ILE A 151 4.27 9.19 3.56
CA ILE A 151 3.37 8.09 3.26
C ILE A 151 3.85 7.45 1.97
N GLY A 152 4.36 6.24 2.06
CA GLY A 152 4.78 5.43 0.92
C GLY A 152 3.75 4.36 0.58
N LEU A 153 3.92 3.71 -0.57
CA LEU A 153 3.03 2.63 -1.01
C LEU A 153 3.04 1.45 -0.02
N ARG A 154 4.19 1.14 0.59
CA ARG A 154 4.37 0.00 1.50
C ARG A 154 4.54 0.39 2.97
N THR A 155 5.09 1.57 3.24
CA THR A 155 5.45 2.00 4.59
C THR A 155 5.07 3.45 4.82
N THR A 156 4.64 3.75 6.04
CA THR A 156 4.45 5.11 6.56
C THR A 156 5.58 5.43 7.55
N THR A 157 6.14 6.62 7.46
CA THR A 157 7.21 7.09 8.35
C THR A 157 6.63 8.10 9.33
N VAL A 158 6.81 7.85 10.61
CA VAL A 158 6.31 8.68 11.71
C VAL A 158 7.48 9.11 12.59
N ARG A 159 7.56 10.41 12.91
CA ARG A 159 8.53 10.96 13.85
C ARG A 159 7.90 11.18 15.20
N ALA A 160 8.39 10.50 16.22
CA ALA A 160 7.98 10.69 17.60
C ALA A 160 8.43 12.07 18.14
N PHE A 161 7.81 12.51 19.21
CA PHE A 161 8.14 13.77 19.87
C PHE A 161 9.60 13.83 20.40
N THR A 162 10.13 12.65 20.76
CA THR A 162 11.52 12.43 21.20
C THR A 162 12.54 12.54 20.05
N GLY A 163 12.06 12.63 18.79
CA GLY A 163 12.89 12.74 17.58
C GLY A 163 13.16 11.40 16.88
N GLU A 164 12.74 10.30 17.45
CA GLU A 164 12.85 8.97 16.84
C GLU A 164 11.99 8.86 15.58
N VAL A 165 12.51 8.16 14.58
CA VAL A 165 11.80 7.94 13.31
C VAL A 165 11.43 6.47 13.20
N SER A 166 10.14 6.20 13.22
CA SER A 166 9.57 4.86 13.05
C SER A 166 9.11 4.66 11.63
N VAL A 167 9.56 3.56 11.00
CA VAL A 167 9.11 3.13 9.68
C VAL A 167 8.15 1.96 9.85
N ILE A 168 6.86 2.22 9.65
CA ILE A 168 5.78 1.29 9.95
C ILE A 168 5.27 0.69 8.63
N PRO A 169 5.27 -0.67 8.47
CA PRO A 169 4.59 -1.31 7.35
C PRO A 169 3.10 -0.99 7.37
N ASN A 170 2.54 -0.55 6.24
CA ASN A 170 1.14 -0.11 6.18
C ASN A 170 0.15 -1.23 6.59
N GLY A 171 0.47 -2.49 6.26
CA GLY A 171 -0.32 -3.65 6.63
C GLY A 171 -0.33 -3.97 8.13
N SER A 172 0.58 -3.40 8.91
CA SER A 172 0.62 -3.54 10.37
C SER A 172 -0.24 -2.51 11.10
N ILE A 173 -0.64 -1.43 10.42
CA ILE A 173 -1.50 -0.38 10.99
C ILE A 173 -2.94 -0.88 10.95
N ARG A 174 -3.41 -1.44 12.06
CA ARG A 174 -4.79 -1.96 12.20
C ARG A 174 -5.74 -0.93 12.77
N THR A 175 -5.21 -0.06 13.61
CA THR A 175 -5.94 1.04 14.27
C THR A 175 -5.14 2.30 14.05
N LEU A 176 -5.81 3.35 13.64
CA LEU A 176 -5.26 4.67 13.41
C LEU A 176 -6.09 5.69 14.20
N THR A 177 -5.43 6.49 15.02
CA THR A 177 -6.02 7.67 15.64
C THR A 177 -5.35 8.91 15.05
N ASN A 178 -6.13 9.81 14.46
CA ASN A 178 -5.61 11.07 13.92
C ASN A 178 -5.97 12.20 14.87
N TYR A 179 -4.97 12.85 15.44
CA TYR A 179 -5.16 13.97 16.40
C TYR A 179 -5.22 15.34 15.72
N SER A 180 -4.94 15.41 14.40
CA SER A 180 -4.87 16.68 13.67
C SER A 180 -6.15 17.02 12.89
N ARG A 181 -7.04 16.05 12.66
CA ARG A 181 -8.24 16.26 11.82
C ARG A 181 -9.42 16.89 12.54
N THR A 182 -9.46 16.78 13.85
CA THR A 182 -10.52 17.34 14.68
C THR A 182 -9.93 18.15 15.81
N ASN A 183 -10.74 19.01 16.39
CA ASN A 183 -10.35 19.74 17.60
C ASN A 183 -10.04 18.76 18.72
N SER A 184 -8.88 18.89 19.32
CA SER A 184 -8.45 18.07 20.45
C SER A 184 -8.91 18.67 21.76
N LEU A 185 -9.29 17.83 22.70
CA LEU A 185 -9.56 18.24 24.07
C LEU A 185 -8.25 18.27 24.86
N ALA A 186 -7.88 19.42 25.41
CA ALA A 186 -6.77 19.52 26.36
C ALA A 186 -7.32 19.28 27.77
N ILE A 187 -6.87 18.18 28.39
CA ILE A 187 -7.19 17.87 29.80
C ILE A 187 -5.97 18.23 30.63
N VAL A 188 -6.17 19.04 31.67
CA VAL A 188 -5.12 19.49 32.57
C VAL A 188 -5.49 19.13 33.99
N ASP A 189 -4.71 18.27 34.63
CA ASP A 189 -4.83 17.95 36.05
C ASP A 189 -3.92 18.88 36.87
N ILE A 190 -4.50 19.60 37.81
CA ILE A 190 -3.78 20.54 38.68
C ILE A 190 -3.76 19.98 40.07
N PRO A 191 -2.61 19.64 40.63
CA PRO A 191 -2.52 19.16 42.01
C PRO A 191 -2.78 20.29 42.99
N VAL A 192 -3.66 20.06 43.95
CA VAL A 192 -4.01 20.99 45.01
C VAL A 192 -3.73 20.36 46.35
N ALA A 193 -3.28 21.15 47.33
CA ALA A 193 -3.00 20.62 48.67
C ALA A 193 -4.29 20.07 49.29
N LEU A 194 -4.21 18.95 50.01
CA LEU A 194 -5.33 18.27 50.64
C LEU A 194 -6.06 19.15 51.70
N SER A 195 -5.35 20.14 52.24
CA SER A 195 -5.89 21.13 53.20
C SER A 195 -6.55 22.34 52.54
N ALA A 196 -6.52 22.46 51.23
CA ALA A 196 -7.10 23.59 50.54
C ALA A 196 -8.63 23.45 50.40
N ASP A 197 -9.30 24.55 50.35
CA ASP A 197 -10.74 24.59 50.00
C ASP A 197 -10.91 24.25 48.51
N ALA A 198 -11.56 23.12 48.25
CA ALA A 198 -11.74 22.61 46.87
C ALA A 198 -12.63 23.55 46.02
N ASP A 199 -13.66 24.13 46.62
CA ASP A 199 -14.57 25.03 45.91
C ASP A 199 -13.90 26.36 45.54
N ALA A 200 -13.07 26.90 46.44
CA ALA A 200 -12.28 28.09 46.19
C ALA A 200 -11.22 27.83 45.10
N ALA A 201 -10.56 26.65 45.13
CA ALA A 201 -9.59 26.24 44.13
C ALA A 201 -10.23 26.10 42.73
N MET A 202 -11.37 25.44 42.62
CA MET A 202 -12.13 25.30 41.38
C MET A 202 -12.61 26.65 40.81
N ALA A 203 -13.03 27.57 41.67
CA ALA A 203 -13.44 28.92 41.26
C ALA A 203 -12.24 29.69 40.66
N LEU A 204 -11.09 29.64 41.32
CA LEU A 204 -9.86 30.26 40.85
C LEU A 204 -9.36 29.63 39.51
N MET A 205 -9.39 28.31 39.42
CA MET A 205 -9.03 27.60 38.17
C MET A 205 -9.91 28.03 37.00
N ARG A 206 -11.24 28.16 37.23
CA ARG A 206 -12.17 28.62 36.21
C ARG A 206 -11.84 30.05 35.77
N GLN A 207 -11.63 30.95 36.70
CA GLN A 207 -11.28 32.33 36.38
C GLN A 207 -10.01 32.47 35.58
N GLU A 208 -8.95 31.72 35.95
CA GLU A 208 -7.67 31.75 35.24
C GLU A 208 -7.76 31.06 33.88
N ALA A 209 -8.50 29.96 33.77
CA ALA A 209 -8.71 29.28 32.49
C ALA A 209 -9.47 30.16 31.50
N GLU A 210 -10.56 30.85 31.96
CA GLU A 210 -11.31 31.79 31.11
C GLU A 210 -10.44 32.96 30.68
N ARG A 211 -9.62 33.51 31.57
CA ARG A 211 -8.68 34.58 31.25
C ARG A 211 -7.69 34.15 30.18
N TYR A 212 -7.07 32.98 30.36
CA TYR A 212 -6.08 32.45 29.40
C TYR A 212 -6.73 32.12 28.06
N CYS A 213 -7.91 31.51 28.04
CA CYS A 213 -8.63 31.24 26.80
C CYS A 213 -9.01 32.54 26.05
N ALA A 214 -9.25 33.65 26.74
CA ALA A 214 -9.48 34.93 26.10
C ALA A 214 -8.20 35.50 25.43
N GLU A 215 -7.02 35.23 26.00
CA GLU A 215 -5.74 35.64 25.40
C GLU A 215 -5.38 34.85 24.12
N ILE A 216 -5.83 33.59 24.03
CA ILE A 216 -5.56 32.67 22.89
C ILE A 216 -6.84 32.31 22.13
N ALA A 217 -7.78 33.23 22.04
CA ALA A 217 -9.12 32.98 21.45
C ALA A 217 -9.07 32.49 19.99
N ASP A 218 -7.99 32.74 19.28
CA ASP A 218 -7.75 32.22 17.93
C ASP A 218 -7.45 30.70 17.88
N LYS A 219 -7.09 30.11 19.03
CA LYS A 219 -6.71 28.68 19.16
C LYS A 219 -7.71 27.85 19.96
N VAL A 220 -8.65 28.46 20.61
CA VAL A 220 -9.63 27.83 21.49
C VAL A 220 -11.03 27.86 20.84
N CYS A 221 -11.60 26.67 20.63
CA CYS A 221 -12.89 26.53 19.98
C CYS A 221 -14.07 26.53 20.96
N GLN A 222 -13.84 26.28 22.25
CA GLN A 222 -14.87 26.13 23.28
C GLN A 222 -14.37 26.67 24.62
N SER A 223 -15.28 27.21 25.43
CA SER A 223 -14.96 27.67 26.79
C SER A 223 -14.46 26.53 27.66
N PRO A 224 -13.52 26.82 28.61
CA PRO A 224 -13.02 25.80 29.52
C PRO A 224 -14.07 25.29 30.48
N GLU A 225 -14.09 24.00 30.75
CA GLU A 225 -14.98 23.35 31.71
C GLU A 225 -14.14 22.73 32.85
N ILE A 226 -14.64 22.88 34.08
CA ILE A 226 -14.07 22.22 35.26
C ILE A 226 -14.89 20.97 35.54
N TYR A 227 -14.27 19.81 35.35
CA TYR A 227 -14.93 18.51 35.56
C TYR A 227 -15.02 18.09 37.03
N GLY A 228 -14.26 18.72 37.92
CA GLY A 228 -14.25 18.42 39.35
C GLY A 228 -12.97 17.78 39.83
N ILE A 229 -13.05 17.02 40.93
CA ILE A 229 -11.91 16.33 41.54
C ILE A 229 -11.75 14.96 40.88
N ASN A 230 -10.57 14.71 40.29
CA ASN A 230 -10.27 13.46 39.57
C ASN A 230 -9.69 12.39 40.52
N ASP A 231 -8.87 12.81 41.49
CA ASP A 231 -8.25 11.89 42.45
C ASP A 231 -8.05 12.60 43.82
N VAL A 232 -8.20 11.83 44.91
CA VAL A 232 -7.93 12.29 46.27
C VAL A 232 -6.88 11.33 46.80
N GLY A 233 -5.60 11.67 46.58
CA GLY A 233 -4.42 10.90 46.95
C GLY A 233 -4.28 10.61 48.47
#